data_e9c99d688d7fdce1b88ccb5d52f389e3
#
_entry.id   e9c99d688d7fdce1b88ccb5d52f389e3
#
_cell.length_a   1.000
_cell.length_b   1.000
_cell.length_c   1.000
_cell.angle_alpha   90.00
_cell.angle_beta   90.00
_cell.angle_gamma   90.00
#
_symmetry.space_group_name_H-M   'P 1'
#
loop_
_entity.id
_entity.type
_entity.pdbx_description
1 polymer ?
#
loop_
_entity_poly.entity_id
_entity_poly.type
_entity_poly.pdbx_seq_one_letter_code
_entity_poly.pdbx_strand_id
1 'polypeptide(L)'
;MRLYMPTKVFFGSGCVSENGAELKALGSRAMIVTGKHSSRINGSLAAVEQALQANGQTYVIFDEIEENPSVETVAVAAGIAVKEQVDFFVAVGGGSPMDASKAISLLAANPSAIDHAEERLYHPEPMQGYPVAAVPTTSGTGSEVTPYAILTRHDLHTKQSIAHKWFADLAFVDAGYVKTSSYENMVSTCVDALAHLIESYLNTNANAYNPVSYTHLRAHETKANL
;
A
#
# COMPACT_ATOMS: atom_id res chain seq x y z
N MET A 1 25.37 8.17 5.40
CA MET A 1 23.90 8.17 5.14
C MET A 1 23.54 6.89 4.44
N ARG A 2 22.48 6.18 4.86
CA ARG A 2 22.00 4.94 4.22
C ARG A 2 20.54 5.17 3.84
N LEU A 3 20.22 5.12 2.54
CA LEU A 3 18.87 5.02 2.02
C LEU A 3 18.63 3.55 1.67
N TYR A 4 17.50 2.99 2.12
CA TYR A 4 17.10 1.62 1.81
C TYR A 4 15.63 1.64 1.38
N MET A 5 15.40 1.31 0.11
CA MET A 5 14.08 1.17 -0.51
C MET A 5 14.14 -0.04 -1.45
N PRO A 6 13.76 -1.22 -0.97
CA PRO A 6 13.91 -2.47 -1.73
C PRO A 6 12.84 -2.64 -2.82
N THR A 7 11.78 -1.84 -2.80
CA THR A 7 10.66 -1.93 -3.72
C THR A 7 11.09 -1.69 -5.16
N LYS A 8 10.79 -2.63 -6.06
CA LYS A 8 10.95 -2.44 -7.52
C LYS A 8 9.76 -1.66 -8.06
N VAL A 9 10.00 -0.47 -8.59
CA VAL A 9 8.95 0.45 -9.04
C VAL A 9 8.87 0.45 -10.57
N PHE A 10 7.66 0.21 -11.11
CA PHE A 10 7.30 0.42 -12.50
C PHE A 10 6.46 1.69 -12.60
N PHE A 11 6.88 2.63 -13.42
CA PHE A 11 6.23 3.92 -13.55
C PHE A 11 5.83 4.20 -14.99
N GLY A 12 4.57 4.58 -15.21
CA GLY A 12 4.06 4.96 -16.52
C GLY A 12 2.64 4.48 -16.76
N SER A 13 2.01 5.05 -17.77
CA SER A 13 0.65 4.63 -18.18
C SER A 13 0.68 3.20 -18.72
N GLY A 14 -0.23 2.36 -18.23
CA GLY A 14 -0.30 0.95 -18.62
C GLY A 14 0.77 0.05 -17.99
N CYS A 15 1.54 0.54 -16.99
CA CYS A 15 2.66 -0.20 -16.41
C CYS A 15 2.26 -1.56 -15.80
N VAL A 16 1.02 -1.72 -15.32
CA VAL A 16 0.50 -3.03 -14.85
C VAL A 16 0.41 -4.01 -16.01
N SER A 17 -0.15 -3.58 -17.15
CA SER A 17 -0.30 -4.43 -18.33
C SER A 17 1.04 -4.80 -18.97
N GLU A 18 1.98 -3.85 -19.00
CA GLU A 18 3.30 -4.03 -19.59
C GLU A 18 4.22 -4.91 -18.76
N ASN A 19 4.14 -4.79 -17.42
CA ASN A 19 5.05 -5.44 -16.49
C ASN A 19 4.36 -6.45 -15.57
N GLY A 20 3.10 -6.80 -15.83
CA GLY A 20 2.33 -7.73 -14.99
C GLY A 20 2.94 -9.13 -14.86
N ALA A 21 3.81 -9.52 -15.78
CA ALA A 21 4.56 -10.77 -15.71
C ALA A 21 5.47 -10.86 -14.47
N GLU A 22 5.90 -9.73 -13.90
CA GLU A 22 6.70 -9.67 -12.68
C GLU A 22 5.95 -10.23 -11.45
N LEU A 23 4.62 -10.19 -11.46
CA LEU A 23 3.80 -10.79 -10.38
C LEU A 23 4.04 -12.29 -10.23
N LYS A 24 4.50 -12.99 -11.28
CA LYS A 24 4.82 -14.44 -11.21
C LYS A 24 5.88 -14.77 -10.16
N ALA A 25 6.81 -13.84 -9.93
CA ALA A 25 7.89 -14.05 -8.97
C ALA A 25 7.41 -14.00 -7.50
N LEU A 26 6.20 -13.46 -7.24
CA LEU A 26 5.67 -13.30 -5.89
C LEU A 26 4.96 -14.55 -5.38
N GLY A 27 4.31 -15.32 -6.24
CA GLY A 27 3.57 -16.50 -5.83
C GLY A 27 2.60 -17.02 -6.90
N SER A 28 1.73 -17.93 -6.51
CA SER A 28 0.79 -18.60 -7.41
C SER A 28 -0.67 -18.25 -7.13
N ARG A 29 -1.00 -17.84 -5.91
CA ARG A 29 -2.36 -17.48 -5.49
C ARG A 29 -2.41 -16.16 -4.75
N ALA A 30 -2.95 -15.14 -5.40
CA ALA A 30 -3.04 -13.78 -4.88
C ALA A 30 -4.27 -13.55 -3.98
N MET A 31 -4.15 -12.64 -3.00
CA MET A 31 -5.29 -11.88 -2.52
C MET A 31 -5.17 -10.44 -3.04
N ILE A 32 -6.16 -10.00 -3.82
CA ILE A 32 -6.29 -8.60 -4.20
C ILE A 32 -7.01 -7.88 -3.06
N VAL A 33 -6.33 -6.92 -2.44
CA VAL A 33 -6.83 -6.14 -1.30
C VAL A 33 -7.19 -4.74 -1.76
N THR A 34 -8.46 -4.35 -1.62
CA THR A 34 -8.96 -3.08 -2.16
C THR A 34 -10.15 -2.55 -1.35
N GLY A 35 -10.56 -1.31 -1.63
CA GLY A 35 -11.86 -0.79 -1.18
C GLY A 35 -12.97 -1.09 -2.19
N LYS A 36 -14.22 -0.81 -1.81
CA LYS A 36 -15.42 -1.27 -2.55
C LYS A 36 -15.58 -0.71 -3.97
N HIS A 37 -15.12 0.52 -4.25
CA HIS A 37 -15.57 1.24 -5.44
C HIS A 37 -14.45 1.77 -6.34
N SER A 38 -13.47 2.49 -5.80
CA SER A 38 -12.52 3.29 -6.58
C SER A 38 -11.70 2.48 -7.59
N SER A 39 -11.17 1.34 -7.20
CA SER A 39 -10.37 0.45 -8.04
C SER A 39 -11.14 -0.14 -9.23
N ARG A 40 -12.45 -0.34 -9.07
CA ARG A 40 -13.34 -0.79 -10.16
C ARG A 40 -13.61 0.33 -11.16
N ILE A 41 -13.85 1.56 -10.65
CA ILE A 41 -14.18 2.73 -11.48
C ILE A 41 -12.98 3.19 -12.31
N ASN A 42 -11.78 3.20 -11.72
CA ASN A 42 -10.58 3.69 -12.41
C ASN A 42 -9.87 2.62 -13.27
N GLY A 43 -10.36 1.37 -13.26
CA GLY A 43 -9.84 0.28 -14.07
C GLY A 43 -8.59 -0.42 -13.50
N SER A 44 -8.05 0.01 -12.36
CA SER A 44 -6.86 -0.59 -11.77
C SER A 44 -7.07 -2.04 -11.33
N LEU A 45 -8.26 -2.35 -10.77
CA LEU A 45 -8.62 -3.72 -10.42
C LEU A 45 -8.64 -4.63 -11.66
N ALA A 46 -9.31 -4.19 -12.74
CA ALA A 46 -9.39 -4.98 -13.97
C ALA A 46 -8.02 -5.22 -14.60
N ALA A 47 -7.12 -4.24 -14.54
CA ALA A 47 -5.75 -4.39 -15.04
C ALA A 47 -4.96 -5.46 -14.25
N VAL A 48 -5.11 -5.48 -12.91
CA VAL A 48 -4.49 -6.49 -12.05
C VAL A 48 -5.07 -7.88 -12.31
N GLU A 49 -6.40 -8.01 -12.39
CA GLU A 49 -7.07 -9.28 -12.70
C GLU A 49 -6.58 -9.86 -14.03
N GLN A 50 -6.51 -9.03 -15.08
CA GLN A 50 -6.01 -9.43 -16.40
C GLN A 50 -4.54 -9.88 -16.34
N ALA A 51 -3.69 -9.17 -15.60
CA ALA A 51 -2.28 -9.54 -15.43
C ALA A 51 -2.14 -10.90 -14.72
N LEU A 52 -2.88 -11.15 -13.65
CA LEU A 52 -2.89 -12.41 -12.92
C LEU A 52 -3.40 -13.57 -13.81
N GLN A 53 -4.48 -13.35 -14.55
CA GLN A 53 -5.03 -14.34 -15.50
C GLN A 53 -4.05 -14.67 -16.62
N ALA A 54 -3.40 -13.66 -17.22
CA ALA A 54 -2.39 -13.85 -18.24
C ALA A 54 -1.17 -14.63 -17.72
N ASN A 55 -0.89 -14.51 -16.44
CA ASN A 55 0.16 -15.26 -15.76
C ASN A 55 -0.22 -16.70 -15.41
N GLY A 56 -1.51 -17.07 -15.46
CA GLY A 56 -2.03 -18.34 -14.96
C GLY A 56 -2.10 -18.40 -13.43
N GLN A 57 -2.03 -17.25 -12.75
CA GLN A 57 -2.16 -17.14 -11.30
C GLN A 57 -3.64 -17.11 -10.91
N THR A 58 -3.97 -17.74 -9.80
CA THR A 58 -5.32 -17.66 -9.22
C THR A 58 -5.41 -16.51 -8.21
N TYR A 59 -6.62 -16.04 -7.94
CA TYR A 59 -6.79 -14.98 -6.96
C TYR A 59 -8.14 -15.01 -6.26
N VAL A 60 -8.18 -14.37 -5.10
CA VAL A 60 -9.39 -13.98 -4.38
C VAL A 60 -9.39 -12.47 -4.20
N ILE A 61 -10.55 -11.87 -4.06
CA ILE A 61 -10.66 -10.41 -3.84
C ILE A 61 -11.21 -10.19 -2.43
N PHE A 62 -10.52 -9.33 -1.68
CA PHE A 62 -11.01 -8.75 -0.44
C PHE A 62 -11.21 -7.25 -0.67
N ASP A 63 -12.46 -6.81 -0.80
CA ASP A 63 -12.84 -5.45 -1.17
C ASP A 63 -13.55 -4.67 -0.03
N GLU A 64 -13.35 -5.13 1.20
CA GLU A 64 -13.97 -4.54 2.39
C GLU A 64 -13.02 -3.61 3.18
N ILE A 65 -11.91 -3.17 2.56
CA ILE A 65 -11.03 -2.23 3.24
C ILE A 65 -11.69 -0.85 3.28
N GLU A 66 -11.94 -0.42 4.51
CA GLU A 66 -12.44 0.91 4.83
C GLU A 66 -11.34 1.98 4.79
N GLU A 67 -11.75 3.22 4.74
CA GLU A 67 -10.81 4.32 4.98
C GLU A 67 -10.26 4.25 6.43
N ASN A 68 -8.93 4.30 6.58
CA ASN A 68 -8.23 4.08 7.85
C ASN A 68 -8.53 2.68 8.43
N PRO A 69 -8.02 1.63 7.81
CA PRO A 69 -8.38 0.25 8.13
C PRO A 69 -8.12 -0.10 9.58
N SER A 70 -9.01 -0.90 10.14
CA SER A 70 -8.90 -1.37 11.52
C SER A 70 -8.08 -2.66 11.63
N VAL A 71 -7.58 -2.94 12.84
CA VAL A 71 -6.89 -4.21 13.13
C VAL A 71 -7.84 -5.38 12.94
N GLU A 72 -9.12 -5.21 13.30
CA GLU A 72 -10.16 -6.23 13.18
C GLU A 72 -10.41 -6.61 11.70
N THR A 73 -10.55 -5.62 10.81
CA THR A 73 -10.70 -5.87 9.37
C THR A 73 -9.48 -6.59 8.79
N VAL A 74 -8.29 -6.20 9.20
CA VAL A 74 -7.03 -6.84 8.79
C VAL A 74 -6.95 -8.29 9.28
N ALA A 75 -7.36 -8.57 10.52
CA ALA A 75 -7.39 -9.93 11.07
C ALA A 75 -8.39 -10.84 10.32
N VAL A 76 -9.58 -10.31 10.00
CA VAL A 76 -10.58 -11.05 9.19
C VAL A 76 -10.00 -11.38 7.81
N ALA A 77 -9.40 -10.41 7.13
CA ALA A 77 -8.79 -10.62 5.82
C ALA A 77 -7.64 -11.64 5.86
N ALA A 78 -6.82 -11.61 6.91
CA ALA A 78 -5.75 -12.60 7.11
C ALA A 78 -6.31 -14.02 7.32
N GLY A 79 -7.38 -14.17 8.07
CA GLY A 79 -8.08 -15.45 8.25
C GLY A 79 -8.59 -16.01 6.91
N ILE A 80 -9.16 -15.16 6.05
CA ILE A 80 -9.58 -15.54 4.70
C ILE A 80 -8.36 -15.94 3.86
N ALA A 81 -7.27 -15.17 3.91
CA ALA A 81 -6.04 -15.45 3.15
C ALA A 81 -5.48 -16.84 3.52
N VAL A 82 -5.43 -17.19 4.80
CA VAL A 82 -4.98 -18.50 5.28
C VAL A 82 -5.90 -19.61 4.76
N LYS A 83 -7.22 -19.46 4.89
CA LYS A 83 -8.21 -20.43 4.42
C LYS A 83 -8.11 -20.67 2.92
N GLU A 84 -7.89 -19.61 2.15
CA GLU A 84 -7.77 -19.63 0.69
C GLU A 84 -6.36 -19.98 0.20
N GLN A 85 -5.43 -20.27 1.10
CA GLN A 85 -4.03 -20.61 0.79
C GLN A 85 -3.34 -19.55 -0.10
N VAL A 86 -3.55 -18.29 0.23
CA VAL A 86 -2.90 -17.16 -0.44
C VAL A 86 -1.42 -17.14 -0.10
N ASP A 87 -0.57 -16.90 -1.10
CA ASP A 87 0.89 -16.87 -0.97
C ASP A 87 1.53 -15.52 -1.33
N PHE A 88 0.72 -14.56 -1.85
CA PHE A 88 1.12 -13.16 -2.02
C PHE A 88 -0.09 -12.22 -2.08
N PHE A 89 0.16 -10.92 -1.96
CA PHE A 89 -0.88 -9.90 -1.92
C PHE A 89 -0.70 -8.86 -3.01
N VAL A 90 -1.82 -8.34 -3.54
CA VAL A 90 -1.83 -7.20 -4.46
C VAL A 90 -2.74 -6.12 -3.88
N ALA A 91 -2.13 -5.06 -3.35
CA ALA A 91 -2.85 -3.90 -2.83
C ALA A 91 -3.26 -2.97 -3.98
N VAL A 92 -4.55 -2.71 -4.13
CA VAL A 92 -5.07 -1.82 -5.18
C VAL A 92 -5.89 -0.70 -4.54
N GLY A 93 -5.36 0.52 -4.54
CA GLY A 93 -6.06 1.66 -3.95
C GLY A 93 -5.16 2.75 -3.42
N GLY A 94 -5.64 3.54 -2.47
CA GLY A 94 -4.87 4.53 -1.73
C GLY A 94 -4.02 3.93 -0.61
N GLY A 95 -3.61 4.75 0.35
CA GLY A 95 -2.82 4.31 1.51
C GLY A 95 -3.48 3.18 2.29
N SER A 96 -4.81 3.24 2.49
CA SER A 96 -5.55 2.25 3.29
C SER A 96 -5.41 0.81 2.80
N PRO A 97 -5.68 0.44 1.54
CA PRO A 97 -5.42 -0.91 1.05
C PRO A 97 -3.95 -1.31 1.08
N MET A 98 -3.02 -0.37 0.87
CA MET A 98 -1.59 -0.66 0.92
C MET A 98 -1.11 -0.99 2.33
N ASP A 99 -1.51 -0.18 3.32
CA ASP A 99 -1.18 -0.40 4.72
C ASP A 99 -1.83 -1.69 5.25
N ALA A 100 -3.12 -1.91 4.93
CA ALA A 100 -3.82 -3.13 5.26
C ALA A 100 -3.11 -4.37 4.67
N SER A 101 -2.71 -4.34 3.39
CA SER A 101 -2.06 -5.49 2.74
C SER A 101 -0.76 -5.89 3.41
N LYS A 102 0.05 -4.93 3.89
CA LYS A 102 1.27 -5.22 4.65
C LYS A 102 0.96 -5.95 5.95
N ALA A 103 -0.03 -5.46 6.69
CA ALA A 103 -0.43 -6.08 7.95
C ALA A 103 -1.11 -7.45 7.75
N ILE A 104 -1.97 -7.59 6.73
CA ILE A 104 -2.60 -8.86 6.34
C ILE A 104 -1.53 -9.88 5.98
N SER A 105 -0.53 -9.48 5.19
CA SER A 105 0.59 -10.32 4.77
C SER A 105 1.36 -10.89 5.97
N LEU A 106 1.65 -10.05 6.97
CA LEU A 106 2.31 -10.45 8.22
C LEU A 106 1.46 -11.45 9.00
N LEU A 107 0.18 -11.18 9.20
CA LEU A 107 -0.71 -12.08 9.94
C LEU A 107 -0.96 -13.39 9.20
N ALA A 108 -1.18 -13.36 7.89
CA ALA A 108 -1.43 -14.57 7.10
C ALA A 108 -0.23 -15.52 7.08
N ALA A 109 1.00 -14.98 7.08
CA ALA A 109 2.21 -15.78 7.20
C ALA A 109 2.46 -16.31 8.62
N ASN A 110 1.73 -15.78 9.62
CA ASN A 110 1.81 -16.20 11.02
C ASN A 110 0.40 -16.49 11.59
N PRO A 111 -0.28 -17.57 11.19
CA PRO A 111 -1.70 -17.78 11.50
C PRO A 111 -2.04 -17.78 12.99
N SER A 112 -1.12 -18.22 13.85
CA SER A 112 -1.30 -18.16 15.31
C SER A 112 -1.36 -16.75 15.88
N ALA A 113 -0.96 -15.74 15.12
CA ALA A 113 -1.01 -14.34 15.51
C ALA A 113 -2.38 -13.69 15.23
N ILE A 114 -3.24 -14.30 14.43
CA ILE A 114 -4.50 -13.68 13.96
C ILE A 114 -5.43 -13.38 15.13
N ASP A 115 -5.62 -14.33 16.04
CA ASP A 115 -6.50 -14.18 17.22
C ASP A 115 -5.93 -13.14 18.24
N HIS A 116 -4.68 -12.75 18.08
CA HIS A 116 -3.97 -11.79 18.91
C HIS A 116 -3.39 -10.64 18.07
N ALA A 117 -4.05 -10.26 16.98
CA ALA A 117 -3.54 -9.31 15.99
C ALA A 117 -3.19 -7.95 16.62
N GLU A 118 -3.99 -7.46 17.57
CA GLU A 118 -3.75 -6.20 18.29
C GLU A 118 -2.45 -6.22 19.12
N GLU A 119 -2.08 -7.37 19.67
CA GLU A 119 -0.84 -7.51 20.41
C GLU A 119 0.33 -7.72 19.43
N ARG A 120 0.19 -8.66 18.51
CA ARG A 120 1.29 -9.13 17.63
C ARG A 120 1.75 -8.09 16.62
N LEU A 121 0.86 -7.31 16.03
CA LEU A 121 1.24 -6.25 15.08
C LEU A 121 2.01 -5.10 15.74
N TYR A 122 1.85 -4.90 17.04
CA TYR A 122 2.51 -3.82 17.78
C TYR A 122 3.64 -4.31 18.71
N HIS A 123 3.86 -5.62 18.78
CA HIS A 123 4.97 -6.19 19.53
C HIS A 123 6.27 -6.15 18.69
N PRO A 124 7.43 -5.84 19.30
CA PRO A 124 8.69 -5.69 18.58
C PRO A 124 9.31 -7.01 18.06
N GLU A 125 8.79 -8.17 18.47
CA GLU A 125 9.28 -9.46 18.00
C GLU A 125 9.07 -9.61 16.48
N PRO A 126 10.14 -9.86 15.69
CA PRO A 126 10.03 -9.84 14.24
C PRO A 126 9.00 -10.84 13.69
N MET A 127 8.20 -10.39 12.74
CA MET A 127 7.31 -11.22 11.93
C MET A 127 7.79 -11.22 10.48
N GLN A 128 7.68 -12.37 9.82
CA GLN A 128 7.84 -12.47 8.37
C GLN A 128 6.48 -12.40 7.71
N GLY A 129 6.40 -11.78 6.54
CA GLY A 129 5.18 -11.70 5.76
C GLY A 129 5.33 -12.35 4.39
N TYR A 130 4.21 -12.51 3.70
CA TYR A 130 4.20 -12.87 2.29
C TYR A 130 4.55 -11.65 1.41
N PRO A 131 4.98 -11.87 0.15
CA PRO A 131 5.24 -10.77 -0.79
C PRO A 131 4.01 -9.90 -1.03
N VAL A 132 4.27 -8.61 -1.27
CA VAL A 132 3.23 -7.61 -1.55
C VAL A 132 3.57 -6.84 -2.82
N ALA A 133 2.60 -6.75 -3.75
CA ALA A 133 2.63 -5.79 -4.84
C ALA A 133 1.67 -4.63 -4.54
N ALA A 134 2.02 -3.41 -4.89
CA ALA A 134 1.21 -2.22 -4.69
C ALA A 134 0.83 -1.55 -6.03
N VAL A 135 -0.44 -1.19 -6.17
CA VAL A 135 -0.98 -0.44 -7.31
C VAL A 135 -1.70 0.80 -6.75
N PRO A 136 -0.97 1.91 -6.51
CA PRO A 136 -1.54 3.12 -5.94
C PRO A 136 -2.53 3.79 -6.90
N THR A 137 -3.66 4.25 -6.35
CA THR A 137 -4.70 5.01 -7.08
C THR A 137 -4.89 6.41 -6.52
N THR A 138 -4.07 6.82 -5.56
CA THR A 138 -3.95 8.17 -5.03
C THR A 138 -2.47 8.58 -5.02
N SER A 139 -2.20 9.88 -5.11
CA SER A 139 -0.84 10.42 -4.99
C SER A 139 -0.73 11.18 -3.67
N GLY A 140 0.21 10.82 -2.80
CA GLY A 140 0.39 11.54 -1.52
C GLY A 140 1.02 10.69 -0.43
N THR A 141 0.44 9.54 -0.11
CA THR A 141 0.87 8.74 1.03
C THR A 141 2.25 8.09 0.86
N GLY A 142 2.64 7.73 -0.37
CA GLY A 142 3.90 7.01 -0.64
C GLY A 142 3.97 5.61 -0.03
N SER A 143 2.83 5.04 0.40
CA SER A 143 2.81 3.75 1.09
C SER A 143 3.34 2.61 0.21
N GLU A 144 3.30 2.74 -1.12
CA GLU A 144 3.85 1.77 -2.06
C GLU A 144 5.37 1.59 -1.96
N VAL A 145 6.09 2.57 -1.42
CA VAL A 145 7.55 2.57 -1.30
C VAL A 145 8.04 2.76 0.14
N THR A 146 7.15 2.79 1.13
CA THR A 146 7.51 2.91 2.55
C THR A 146 7.21 1.62 3.31
N PRO A 147 7.92 1.36 4.43
CA PRO A 147 7.71 0.14 5.21
C PRO A 147 6.59 0.25 6.24
N TYR A 148 5.98 1.41 6.36
CA TYR A 148 5.00 1.69 7.41
C TYR A 148 3.61 1.18 7.01
N ALA A 149 2.83 0.79 8.00
CA ALA A 149 1.40 0.52 7.88
C ALA A 149 0.69 1.10 9.10
N ILE A 150 -0.27 1.99 8.86
CA ILE A 150 -1.01 2.68 9.91
C ILE A 150 -2.41 2.10 9.97
N LEU A 151 -2.78 1.57 11.14
CA LEU A 151 -4.09 0.98 11.38
C LEU A 151 -4.82 1.71 12.51
N THR A 152 -6.14 1.67 12.46
CA THR A 152 -7.01 2.14 13.53
C THR A 152 -7.05 1.08 14.62
N ARG A 153 -6.78 1.50 15.86
CA ARG A 153 -6.92 0.72 17.07
C ARG A 153 -8.15 1.19 17.83
N HIS A 154 -9.24 0.44 17.71
CA HIS A 154 -10.49 0.80 18.36
C HIS A 154 -10.40 0.68 19.89
N ASP A 155 -9.63 -0.26 20.39
CA ASP A 155 -9.35 -0.45 21.82
C ASP A 155 -8.67 0.77 22.48
N LEU A 156 -7.83 1.49 21.74
CA LEU A 156 -7.09 2.68 22.20
C LEU A 156 -7.65 4.00 21.63
N HIS A 157 -8.69 3.95 20.80
CA HIS A 157 -9.26 5.11 20.08
C HIS A 157 -8.20 5.96 19.36
N THR A 158 -7.26 5.31 18.67
CA THR A 158 -6.14 5.99 17.99
C THR A 158 -5.76 5.29 16.68
N LYS A 159 -4.98 6.00 15.87
CA LYS A 159 -4.27 5.42 14.73
C LYS A 159 -2.81 5.19 15.13
N GLN A 160 -2.28 4.02 14.82
CA GLN A 160 -0.92 3.67 15.19
C GLN A 160 -0.23 2.90 14.07
N SER A 161 1.04 3.21 13.84
CA SER A 161 1.88 2.41 12.94
C SER A 161 2.20 1.08 13.60
N ILE A 162 2.11 0.00 12.84
CA ILE A 162 2.57 -1.32 13.31
C ILE A 162 4.07 -1.29 13.63
N ALA A 163 4.52 -2.20 14.51
CA ALA A 163 5.92 -2.26 14.91
C ALA A 163 6.85 -2.82 13.81
N HIS A 164 6.27 -3.54 12.85
CA HIS A 164 6.99 -4.22 11.79
C HIS A 164 7.19 -3.31 10.57
N LYS A 165 8.39 -3.35 10.00
CA LYS A 165 8.72 -2.65 8.75
C LYS A 165 8.60 -3.60 7.58
N TRP A 166 7.52 -3.50 6.81
CA TRP A 166 7.26 -4.38 5.67
C TRP A 166 7.07 -3.56 4.39
N PHE A 167 8.02 -3.69 3.46
CA PHE A 167 7.93 -3.03 2.16
C PHE A 167 7.11 -3.86 1.18
N ALA A 168 6.48 -3.19 0.22
CA ALA A 168 6.05 -3.88 -1.00
C ALA A 168 7.27 -4.31 -1.81
N ASP A 169 7.19 -5.49 -2.45
CA ASP A 169 8.23 -5.98 -3.35
C ASP A 169 8.16 -5.29 -4.71
N LEU A 170 6.94 -5.07 -5.20
CA LEU A 170 6.66 -4.41 -6.47
C LEU A 170 5.71 -3.22 -6.24
N ALA A 171 5.90 -2.15 -7.02
CA ALA A 171 4.95 -1.05 -7.11
C ALA A 171 4.70 -0.68 -8.58
N PHE A 172 3.43 -0.57 -8.97
CA PHE A 172 2.99 -0.20 -10.31
C PHE A 172 2.30 1.15 -10.26
N VAL A 173 3.01 2.22 -10.60
CA VAL A 173 2.56 3.61 -10.47
C VAL A 173 2.07 4.14 -11.81
N ASP A 174 0.75 4.16 -12.00
CA ASP A 174 0.09 4.67 -13.21
C ASP A 174 -0.79 5.88 -12.84
N ALA A 175 -0.41 7.07 -13.32
CA ALA A 175 -1.17 8.30 -13.11
C ALA A 175 -2.58 8.24 -13.73
N GLY A 176 -2.85 7.31 -14.64
CA GLY A 176 -4.18 7.06 -15.21
C GLY A 176 -5.21 6.71 -14.15
N TYR A 177 -4.81 5.98 -13.10
CA TYR A 177 -5.71 5.55 -12.03
C TYR A 177 -6.12 6.67 -11.06
N VAL A 178 -5.40 7.79 -11.05
CA VAL A 178 -5.71 8.96 -10.21
C VAL A 178 -6.77 9.86 -10.86
N LYS A 179 -6.98 9.79 -12.18
CA LYS A 179 -7.86 10.70 -12.95
C LYS A 179 -9.31 10.69 -12.52
N THR A 180 -9.79 9.62 -11.89
CA THR A 180 -11.18 9.50 -11.42
C THR A 180 -11.37 10.01 -9.99
N SER A 181 -10.31 10.46 -9.33
CA SER A 181 -10.40 11.05 -7.98
C SER A 181 -11.16 12.37 -8.02
N SER A 182 -11.96 12.64 -6.97
CA SER A 182 -12.58 13.94 -6.81
C SER A 182 -11.54 15.03 -6.61
N TYR A 183 -11.90 16.27 -6.96
CA TYR A 183 -11.02 17.43 -6.72
C TYR A 183 -10.63 17.56 -5.25
N GLU A 184 -11.57 17.38 -4.34
CA GLU A 184 -11.35 17.44 -2.89
C GLU A 184 -10.32 16.38 -2.43
N ASN A 185 -10.45 15.17 -2.95
CA ASN A 185 -9.50 14.09 -2.63
C ASN A 185 -8.10 14.36 -3.19
N MET A 186 -8.02 14.91 -4.41
CA MET A 186 -6.72 15.32 -4.98
C MET A 186 -6.06 16.42 -4.15
N VAL A 187 -6.79 17.46 -3.76
CA VAL A 187 -6.26 18.53 -2.92
C VAL A 187 -5.82 17.99 -1.57
N SER A 188 -6.63 17.16 -0.93
CA SER A 188 -6.30 16.55 0.38
C SER A 188 -5.01 15.74 0.31
N THR A 189 -4.85 14.89 -0.71
CA THR A 189 -3.64 14.07 -0.86
C THR A 189 -2.40 14.87 -1.26
N CYS A 190 -2.56 15.96 -2.02
CA CYS A 190 -1.46 16.90 -2.29
C CYS A 190 -0.98 17.61 -1.01
N VAL A 191 -1.93 18.06 -0.17
CA VAL A 191 -1.59 18.69 1.13
C VAL A 191 -0.93 17.68 2.06
N ASP A 192 -1.39 16.43 2.08
CA ASP A 192 -0.77 15.34 2.83
C ASP A 192 0.68 15.10 2.40
N ALA A 193 0.93 15.01 1.09
CA ALA A 193 2.29 14.90 0.56
C ALA A 193 3.20 16.08 0.95
N LEU A 194 2.65 17.31 0.90
CA LEU A 194 3.37 18.50 1.32
C LEU A 194 3.68 18.48 2.83
N ALA A 195 2.71 18.07 3.65
CA ALA A 195 2.90 17.92 5.10
C ALA A 195 4.01 16.92 5.41
N HIS A 196 4.01 15.74 4.79
CA HIS A 196 5.07 14.73 4.95
C HIS A 196 6.46 15.28 4.59
N LEU A 197 6.56 16.08 3.54
CA LEU A 197 7.84 16.69 3.16
C LEU A 197 8.31 17.74 4.17
N ILE A 198 7.40 18.59 4.66
CA ILE A 198 7.70 19.57 5.70
C ILE A 198 8.14 18.87 6.99
N GLU A 199 7.39 17.87 7.43
CA GLU A 199 7.74 17.07 8.60
C GLU A 199 9.10 16.39 8.45
N SER A 200 9.36 15.80 7.28
CA SER A 200 10.66 15.20 6.96
C SER A 200 11.80 16.21 7.01
N TYR A 201 11.57 17.45 6.55
CA TYR A 201 12.55 18.51 6.59
C TYR A 201 12.84 19.02 8.02
N LEU A 202 11.79 19.12 8.83
CA LEU A 202 11.88 19.61 10.22
C LEU A 202 12.29 18.51 11.22
N ASN A 203 12.34 17.24 10.80
CA ASN A 203 12.68 16.12 11.66
C ASN A 203 14.14 16.20 12.11
N THR A 204 14.41 15.84 13.38
CA THR A 204 15.77 15.79 13.93
C THR A 204 16.68 14.80 13.22
N ASN A 205 16.13 13.81 12.51
CA ASN A 205 16.86 12.86 11.67
C ASN A 205 16.93 13.30 10.18
N ALA A 206 16.54 14.54 9.87
CA ALA A 206 16.61 15.06 8.50
C ALA A 206 18.03 14.96 7.94
N ASN A 207 18.13 14.71 6.65
CA ASN A 207 19.39 14.55 5.95
C ASN A 207 19.39 15.34 4.64
N ALA A 208 20.51 15.39 3.92
CA ALA A 208 20.64 16.18 2.69
C ALA A 208 19.65 15.81 1.57
N TYR A 209 19.01 14.64 1.62
CA TYR A 209 18.00 14.22 0.65
C TYR A 209 16.65 14.91 0.86
N ASN A 210 16.27 15.17 2.12
CA ASN A 210 14.98 15.78 2.47
C ASN A 210 14.76 17.16 1.83
N PRO A 211 15.72 18.11 1.85
CA PRO A 211 15.57 19.42 1.21
C PRO A 211 15.36 19.32 -0.31
N VAL A 212 16.05 18.39 -0.97
CA VAL A 212 15.94 18.19 -2.42
C VAL A 212 14.52 17.76 -2.79
N SER A 213 13.97 16.77 -2.11
CA SER A 213 12.61 16.29 -2.35
C SER A 213 11.55 17.37 -2.12
N TYR A 214 11.70 18.15 -1.04
CA TYR A 214 10.82 19.30 -0.75
C TYR A 214 10.87 20.36 -1.85
N THR A 215 12.06 20.72 -2.34
CA THR A 215 12.24 21.73 -3.38
C THR A 215 11.61 21.29 -4.70
N HIS A 216 11.74 20.01 -5.06
CA HIS A 216 11.16 19.49 -6.30
C HIS A 216 9.63 19.45 -6.26
N LEU A 217 9.02 19.04 -5.16
CA LEU A 217 7.56 19.04 -5.04
C LEU A 217 7.01 20.47 -5.11
N ARG A 218 7.60 21.41 -4.38
CA ARG A 218 7.20 22.82 -4.40
C ARG A 218 7.31 23.44 -5.81
N ALA A 219 8.31 23.08 -6.59
CA ALA A 219 8.46 23.56 -7.96
C ALA A 219 7.35 23.07 -8.90
N HIS A 220 6.81 21.86 -8.67
CA HIS A 220 5.68 21.31 -9.42
C HIS A 220 4.35 21.97 -9.03
N GLU A 221 4.13 22.24 -7.76
CA GLU A 221 2.95 22.93 -7.24
C GLU A 221 2.81 24.35 -7.82
N THR A 222 3.92 25.11 -7.89
CA THR A 222 3.89 26.47 -8.42
C THR A 222 3.66 26.55 -9.94
N LYS A 223 3.96 25.51 -10.70
CA LYS A 223 3.66 25.44 -12.14
C LYS A 223 2.20 25.06 -12.45
N ALA A 224 1.52 24.40 -11.53
CA ALA A 224 0.11 24.02 -11.71
C ALA A 224 -0.87 25.18 -11.45
N ASN A 225 -0.38 26.28 -10.83
CA ASN A 225 -1.18 27.47 -10.47
C ASN A 225 -0.88 28.71 -11.36
N LEU A 226 -0.14 28.55 -12.44
CA LEU A 226 0.09 29.54 -13.48
C LEU A 226 -0.53 29.11 -14.81
#